data_9a3fe382d2f09ddc1ba22755c775ae33
#
_entry.id   9a3fe382d2f09ddc1ba22755c775ae33
#
_cell.length_a   1.000
_cell.length_b   1.000
_cell.length_c   1.000
_cell.angle_alpha   90.00
_cell.angle_beta   90.00
_cell.angle_gamma   90.00
#
_symmetry.space_group_name_H-M   'P 1'
#
loop_
_entity.id
_entity.type
_entity.pdbx_description
1 polymer ?
#
loop_
_entity_poly.entity_id
_entity_poly.type
_entity_poly.pdbx_seq_one_letter_code
_entity_poly.pdbx_strand_id
1 'polypeptide(L)'
;MQAAKIIDVSQHNFHQVLQHSTLSPVLFYFWAPISHESAELLPAIEQLTERYQGAFVLARLNCQEEQGIAAQFGIQAIPTIALFIEGKPVDGLGGPQPIDAVEEMLKRHLPSDEERLMYQGFELAEQEQFSEALSLLSTLSDEWRNKGEVKLTLARCYLETGAVEAAQTELANMPLEYQQGEYKTLIARLELHKQAANSPEIIALEQEWNSDPQNPNIAIELAKQYHHVKRDEEALSLLWSWLSKNLNTLDGEIKKTFMDILTALGQGHPLANQYRKKLYSLLY
;
A
#
# COMPACT_ATOMS: atom_id res chain seq x y z
N MET A 1 8.69 1.98 4.58
CA MET A 1 9.65 0.85 4.43
C MET A 1 10.63 0.90 5.59
N GLN A 2 10.62 -0.09 6.47
CA GLN A 2 11.65 -0.21 7.49
C GLN A 2 12.94 -0.71 6.83
N ALA A 3 14.06 -0.04 7.12
CA ALA A 3 15.37 -0.47 6.60
C ALA A 3 15.73 -1.86 7.18
N ALA A 4 16.39 -2.68 6.36
CA ALA A 4 16.95 -3.96 6.82
C ALA A 4 17.85 -3.70 8.05
N LYS A 5 17.60 -4.41 9.13
CA LYS A 5 18.34 -4.22 10.39
C LYS A 5 19.28 -5.40 10.60
N ILE A 6 20.57 -5.12 10.58
CA ILE A 6 21.64 -6.09 10.87
C ILE A 6 22.31 -5.66 12.17
N ILE A 7 22.47 -6.59 13.11
CA ILE A 7 23.06 -6.33 14.43
C ILE A 7 24.16 -7.34 14.68
N ASP A 8 25.36 -6.86 15.03
CA ASP A 8 26.42 -7.70 15.57
C ASP A 8 26.17 -7.94 17.06
N VAL A 9 26.07 -9.22 17.40
CA VAL A 9 25.73 -9.67 18.77
C VAL A 9 27.01 -9.87 19.58
N SER A 10 27.00 -9.30 20.77
CA SER A 10 28.05 -9.45 21.77
C SER A 10 27.45 -9.66 23.17
N GLN A 11 28.30 -9.97 24.16
CA GLN A 11 27.85 -10.09 25.57
C GLN A 11 27.13 -8.84 26.08
N HIS A 12 27.44 -7.65 25.54
CA HIS A 12 26.84 -6.39 25.98
C HIS A 12 25.41 -6.16 25.48
N ASN A 13 25.05 -6.70 24.31
CA ASN A 13 23.74 -6.45 23.68
C ASN A 13 22.88 -7.71 23.51
N PHE A 14 23.41 -8.88 23.79
CA PHE A 14 22.73 -10.17 23.57
C PHE A 14 21.32 -10.24 24.14
N HIS A 15 21.15 -9.88 25.43
CA HIS A 15 19.84 -9.91 26.08
C HIS A 15 18.85 -8.94 25.41
N GLN A 16 19.33 -7.76 24.97
CA GLN A 16 18.50 -6.78 24.28
C GLN A 16 18.06 -7.29 22.90
N VAL A 17 18.98 -7.93 22.15
CA VAL A 17 18.67 -8.52 20.85
C VAL A 17 17.69 -9.68 20.98
N LEU A 18 17.86 -10.54 21.99
CA LEU A 18 16.92 -11.62 22.27
C LEU A 18 15.56 -11.07 22.69
N GLN A 19 15.52 -10.06 23.56
CA GLN A 19 14.27 -9.40 23.94
C GLN A 19 13.59 -8.73 22.75
N HIS A 20 14.35 -8.23 21.78
CA HIS A 20 13.79 -7.64 20.55
C HIS A 20 12.93 -8.64 19.76
N SER A 21 13.22 -9.95 19.87
CA SER A 21 12.43 -11.00 19.23
C SER A 21 10.99 -11.13 19.76
N THR A 22 10.62 -10.45 20.85
CA THR A 22 9.23 -10.32 21.31
C THR A 22 8.43 -9.30 20.51
N LEU A 23 9.11 -8.41 19.79
CA LEU A 23 8.50 -7.33 19.01
C LEU A 23 8.58 -7.58 17.50
N SER A 24 9.66 -8.25 17.06
CA SER A 24 9.92 -8.53 15.65
C SER A 24 10.75 -9.82 15.55
N PRO A 25 10.51 -10.69 14.57
CA PRO A 25 11.33 -11.88 14.35
C PRO A 25 12.82 -11.56 14.27
N VAL A 26 13.66 -12.38 14.88
CA VAL A 26 15.12 -12.23 14.86
C VAL A 26 15.75 -13.53 14.34
N LEU A 27 16.49 -13.40 13.24
CA LEU A 27 17.28 -14.48 12.67
C LEU A 27 18.70 -14.41 13.25
N PHE A 28 19.03 -15.30 14.19
CA PHE A 28 20.39 -15.45 14.68
C PHE A 28 21.22 -16.23 13.68
N TYR A 29 22.34 -15.68 13.29
CA TYR A 29 23.36 -16.32 12.48
C TYR A 29 24.64 -16.52 13.28
N PHE A 30 24.87 -17.76 13.70
CA PHE A 30 26.07 -18.18 14.43
C PHE A 30 27.14 -18.57 13.43
N TRP A 31 28.20 -17.79 13.36
CA TRP A 31 29.26 -17.93 12.35
C TRP A 31 30.65 -17.83 12.95
N ALA A 32 31.67 -18.18 12.20
CA ALA A 32 33.06 -17.93 12.57
C ALA A 32 33.93 -17.69 11.33
N PRO A 33 34.88 -16.75 11.38
CA PRO A 33 35.79 -16.46 10.26
C PRO A 33 36.62 -17.68 9.80
N ILE A 34 36.89 -18.62 10.72
CA ILE A 34 37.63 -19.84 10.42
C ILE A 34 36.82 -20.89 9.62
N SER A 35 35.49 -20.80 9.67
CA SER A 35 34.61 -21.66 8.85
C SER A 35 34.37 -20.97 7.52
N HIS A 36 34.95 -21.57 6.46
CA HIS A 36 34.79 -21.07 5.09
C HIS A 36 33.31 -21.02 4.67
N GLU A 37 32.56 -22.08 4.98
CA GLU A 37 31.15 -22.20 4.68
C GLU A 37 30.31 -21.10 5.35
N SER A 38 30.66 -20.72 6.60
CA SER A 38 29.94 -19.64 7.28
C SER A 38 30.29 -18.26 6.72
N ALA A 39 31.53 -18.05 6.30
CA ALA A 39 31.96 -16.81 5.67
C ALA A 39 31.33 -16.61 4.28
N GLU A 40 31.19 -17.70 3.50
CA GLU A 40 30.56 -17.66 2.15
C GLU A 40 29.05 -17.44 2.24
N LEU A 41 28.36 -18.00 3.23
CA LEU A 41 26.90 -17.85 3.39
C LEU A 41 26.49 -16.47 3.89
N LEU A 42 27.34 -15.78 4.65
CA LEU A 42 27.01 -14.50 5.27
C LEU A 42 26.50 -13.43 4.29
N PRO A 43 27.19 -13.16 3.15
CA PRO A 43 26.69 -12.17 2.19
C PRO A 43 25.32 -12.52 1.61
N ALA A 44 25.02 -13.81 1.41
CA ALA A 44 23.74 -14.25 0.89
C ALA A 44 22.61 -14.04 1.91
N ILE A 45 22.88 -14.26 3.21
CA ILE A 45 21.91 -13.97 4.29
C ILE A 45 21.68 -12.46 4.44
N GLU A 46 22.72 -11.65 4.29
CA GLU A 46 22.59 -10.18 4.30
C GLU A 46 21.69 -9.69 3.16
N GLN A 47 21.92 -10.18 1.93
CA GLN A 47 21.06 -9.87 0.78
C GLN A 47 19.63 -10.38 0.98
N LEU A 48 19.46 -11.55 1.58
CA LEU A 48 18.14 -12.07 1.95
C LEU A 48 17.42 -11.11 2.94
N THR A 49 18.16 -10.61 3.94
CA THR A 49 17.62 -9.64 4.92
C THR A 49 17.16 -8.36 4.25
N GLU A 50 17.92 -7.86 3.26
CA GLU A 50 17.52 -6.68 2.47
C GLU A 50 16.24 -6.94 1.66
N ARG A 51 16.11 -8.11 1.02
CA ARG A 51 14.90 -8.49 0.26
C ARG A 51 13.65 -8.54 1.16
N TYR A 52 13.80 -8.99 2.39
CA TYR A 52 12.69 -9.07 3.36
C TYR A 52 12.30 -7.71 4.00
N GLN A 53 13.00 -6.60 3.69
CA GLN A 53 12.62 -5.22 4.01
C GLN A 53 12.17 -4.98 5.46
N GLY A 54 12.84 -5.62 6.42
CA GLY A 54 12.55 -5.45 7.85
C GLY A 54 11.53 -6.43 8.43
N ALA A 55 11.09 -7.46 7.68
CA ALA A 55 10.24 -8.53 8.21
C ALA A 55 10.91 -9.31 9.33
N PHE A 56 12.24 -9.29 9.40
CA PHE A 56 13.03 -9.80 10.52
C PHE A 56 14.31 -8.98 10.71
N VAL A 57 14.95 -9.13 11.84
CA VAL A 57 16.28 -8.58 12.16
C VAL A 57 17.31 -9.69 12.02
N LEU A 58 18.40 -9.43 11.29
CA LEU A 58 19.56 -10.33 11.27
C LEU A 58 20.48 -10.04 12.44
N ALA A 59 20.67 -11.01 13.32
CA ALA A 59 21.57 -10.96 14.48
C ALA A 59 22.79 -11.87 14.19
N ARG A 60 23.95 -11.27 13.88
CA ARG A 60 25.17 -12.01 13.58
C ARG A 60 25.99 -12.20 14.86
N LEU A 61 26.32 -13.44 15.19
CA LEU A 61 27.15 -13.78 16.36
C LEU A 61 28.43 -14.49 15.91
N ASN A 62 29.59 -13.86 16.16
CA ASN A 62 30.88 -14.49 15.93
C ASN A 62 31.21 -15.45 17.06
N CYS A 63 31.10 -16.75 16.81
CA CYS A 63 31.34 -17.79 17.81
C CYS A 63 32.79 -17.89 18.31
N GLN A 64 33.77 -17.34 17.58
CA GLN A 64 35.15 -17.28 18.05
C GLN A 64 35.33 -16.20 19.13
N GLU A 65 34.66 -15.07 18.98
CA GLU A 65 34.73 -13.96 19.93
C GLU A 65 33.77 -14.16 21.09
N GLU A 66 32.57 -14.66 20.85
CA GLU A 66 31.49 -14.79 21.83
C GLU A 66 31.20 -16.26 22.23
N GLN A 67 32.27 -16.97 22.56
CA GLN A 67 32.22 -18.42 22.92
C GLN A 67 31.24 -18.73 24.06
N GLY A 68 31.12 -17.83 25.05
CA GLY A 68 30.21 -17.99 26.15
C GLY A 68 28.74 -18.00 25.73
N ILE A 69 28.36 -17.15 24.79
CA ILE A 69 27.01 -17.09 24.23
C ILE A 69 26.77 -18.32 23.33
N ALA A 70 27.70 -18.65 22.44
CA ALA A 70 27.59 -19.83 21.60
C ALA A 70 27.38 -21.13 22.43
N ALA A 71 28.09 -21.27 23.56
CA ALA A 71 27.91 -22.38 24.44
C ALA A 71 26.53 -22.41 25.14
N GLN A 72 25.99 -21.24 25.53
CA GLN A 72 24.64 -21.15 26.13
C GLN A 72 23.56 -21.59 25.14
N PHE A 73 23.73 -21.33 23.83
CA PHE A 73 22.85 -21.81 22.77
C PHE A 73 23.08 -23.27 22.38
N GLY A 74 24.11 -23.90 22.91
CA GLY A 74 24.45 -25.27 22.56
C GLY A 74 24.87 -25.47 21.11
N ILE A 75 25.53 -24.46 20.53
CA ILE A 75 25.96 -24.48 19.14
C ILE A 75 27.02 -25.58 18.95
N GLN A 76 26.70 -26.59 18.17
CA GLN A 76 27.58 -27.75 17.89
C GLN A 76 28.21 -27.72 16.48
N ALA A 77 27.63 -26.95 15.59
CA ALA A 77 28.09 -26.82 14.20
C ALA A 77 28.09 -25.36 13.77
N ILE A 78 29.01 -24.99 12.89
CA ILE A 78 29.10 -23.65 12.31
C ILE A 78 29.11 -23.79 10.79
N PRO A 79 28.24 -23.05 10.05
CA PRO A 79 27.23 -22.12 10.58
C PRO A 79 26.04 -22.81 11.26
N THR A 80 25.39 -22.10 12.16
CA THR A 80 24.03 -22.44 12.65
C THR A 80 23.15 -21.20 12.52
N ILE A 81 21.91 -21.42 12.08
CA ILE A 81 20.89 -20.40 11.92
C ILE A 81 19.73 -20.74 12.83
N ALA A 82 19.19 -19.76 13.56
CA ALA A 82 18.03 -19.97 14.43
C ALA A 82 17.08 -18.78 14.35
N LEU A 83 15.83 -19.03 14.06
CA LEU A 83 14.77 -18.02 14.03
C LEU A 83 14.10 -17.94 15.39
N PHE A 84 14.06 -16.73 15.95
CA PHE A 84 13.40 -16.42 17.21
C PHE A 84 12.17 -15.55 16.97
N ILE A 85 11.05 -15.96 17.54
CA ILE A 85 9.78 -15.22 17.57
C ILE A 85 9.24 -15.28 19.01
N GLU A 86 8.74 -14.16 19.50
CA GLU A 86 8.22 -14.06 20.88
C GLU A 86 9.20 -14.53 21.97
N GLY A 87 10.49 -14.26 21.77
CA GLY A 87 11.53 -14.63 22.72
C GLY A 87 11.94 -16.10 22.69
N LYS A 88 11.42 -16.91 21.76
CA LYS A 88 11.65 -18.36 21.69
C LYS A 88 12.20 -18.77 20.33
N PRO A 89 13.09 -19.76 20.27
CA PRO A 89 13.48 -20.36 19.01
C PRO A 89 12.29 -21.14 18.43
N VAL A 90 11.90 -20.84 17.20
CA VAL A 90 10.78 -21.50 16.50
C VAL A 90 11.25 -22.46 15.42
N ASP A 91 12.44 -22.22 14.83
CA ASP A 91 13.04 -23.08 13.82
C ASP A 91 14.55 -22.84 13.74
N GLY A 92 15.29 -23.77 13.12
CA GLY A 92 16.74 -23.63 12.98
C GLY A 92 17.37 -24.63 12.04
N LEU A 93 18.54 -24.26 11.52
CA LEU A 93 19.34 -25.04 10.59
C LEU A 93 20.78 -25.12 11.13
N GLY A 94 21.27 -26.33 11.33
CA GLY A 94 22.65 -26.58 11.79
C GLY A 94 23.57 -27.06 10.67
N GLY A 95 24.82 -26.57 10.68
CA GLY A 95 25.82 -26.86 9.65
C GLY A 95 25.60 -26.11 8.34
N PRO A 96 26.48 -26.35 7.36
CA PRO A 96 26.38 -25.73 6.04
C PRO A 96 25.05 -26.03 5.36
N GLN A 97 24.33 -24.99 4.95
CA GLN A 97 23.06 -25.07 4.27
C GLN A 97 23.04 -24.13 3.05
N PRO A 98 22.38 -24.51 1.94
CA PRO A 98 22.14 -23.58 0.85
C PRO A 98 21.21 -22.45 1.30
N ILE A 99 21.34 -21.27 0.71
CA ILE A 99 20.51 -20.10 1.05
C ILE A 99 19.01 -20.37 0.83
N ASP A 100 18.66 -21.21 -0.14
CA ASP A 100 17.26 -21.61 -0.41
C ASP A 100 16.63 -22.32 0.80
N ALA A 101 17.39 -23.13 1.56
CA ALA A 101 16.88 -23.78 2.76
C ALA A 101 16.59 -22.75 3.88
N VAL A 102 17.39 -21.67 3.96
CA VAL A 102 17.13 -20.59 4.88
C VAL A 102 15.87 -19.82 4.47
N GLU A 103 15.72 -19.54 3.19
CA GLU A 103 14.54 -18.87 2.65
C GLU A 103 13.27 -19.70 2.86
N GLU A 104 13.33 -21.01 2.65
CA GLU A 104 12.23 -21.94 2.93
C GLU A 104 11.85 -21.97 4.42
N MET A 105 12.85 -21.94 5.31
CA MET A 105 12.61 -21.82 6.75
C MET A 105 11.87 -20.52 7.09
N LEU A 106 12.33 -19.38 6.54
CA LEU A 106 11.69 -18.09 6.77
C LEU A 106 10.25 -18.05 6.25
N LYS A 107 9.99 -18.59 5.06
CA LYS A 107 8.63 -18.66 4.46
C LYS A 107 7.62 -19.43 5.31
N ARG A 108 8.07 -20.36 6.15
CA ARG A 108 7.18 -21.11 7.06
C ARG A 108 6.70 -20.28 8.26
N HIS A 109 7.44 -19.24 8.63
CA HIS A 109 7.23 -18.49 9.88
C HIS A 109 6.98 -17.02 9.69
N LEU A 110 7.34 -16.46 8.54
CA LEU A 110 7.15 -15.05 8.23
C LEU A 110 6.01 -14.87 7.23
N PRO A 111 5.26 -13.79 7.33
CA PRO A 111 4.24 -13.48 6.35
C PRO A 111 4.85 -13.32 4.96
N SER A 112 4.14 -13.76 3.94
CA SER A 112 4.55 -13.59 2.55
C SER A 112 4.67 -12.10 2.18
N ASP A 113 5.35 -11.80 1.07
CA ASP A 113 5.47 -10.43 0.57
C ASP A 113 4.09 -9.82 0.30
N GLU A 114 3.19 -10.61 -0.30
CA GLU A 114 1.82 -10.17 -0.56
C GLU A 114 1.00 -9.95 0.72
N GLU A 115 1.19 -10.80 1.73
CA GLU A 115 0.54 -10.62 3.03
C GLU A 115 1.01 -9.32 3.72
N ARG A 116 2.31 -9.04 3.64
CA ARG A 116 2.84 -7.76 4.16
C ARG A 116 2.29 -6.54 3.42
N LEU A 117 2.24 -6.61 2.08
CA LEU A 117 1.67 -5.54 1.26
C LEU A 117 0.18 -5.34 1.57
N MET A 118 -0.56 -6.42 1.79
CA MET A 118 -1.96 -6.37 2.20
C MET A 118 -2.14 -5.62 3.53
N TYR A 119 -1.38 -6.01 4.56
CA TYR A 119 -1.48 -5.33 5.85
C TYR A 119 -1.04 -3.86 5.80
N GLN A 120 0.01 -3.54 5.02
CA GLN A 120 0.40 -2.15 4.77
C GLN A 120 -0.71 -1.35 4.08
N GLY A 121 -1.39 -1.95 3.10
CA GLY A 121 -2.53 -1.34 2.44
C GLY A 121 -3.70 -1.09 3.39
N PHE A 122 -3.96 -2.00 4.32
CA PHE A 122 -4.99 -1.82 5.36
C PHE A 122 -4.60 -0.68 6.32
N GLU A 123 -3.35 -0.64 6.75
CA GLU A 123 -2.85 0.44 7.62
C GLU A 123 -2.95 1.81 6.96
N LEU A 124 -2.60 1.93 5.68
CA LEU A 124 -2.77 3.15 4.90
C LEU A 124 -4.25 3.57 4.82
N ALA A 125 -5.15 2.61 4.61
CA ALA A 125 -6.59 2.88 4.56
C ALA A 125 -7.14 3.33 5.92
N GLU A 126 -6.66 2.79 7.05
CA GLU A 126 -7.00 3.26 8.40
C GLU A 126 -6.46 4.66 8.71
N GLN A 127 -5.32 5.03 8.10
CA GLN A 127 -4.74 6.38 8.17
C GLN A 127 -5.37 7.36 7.17
N GLU A 128 -6.48 6.97 6.51
CA GLU A 128 -7.18 7.76 5.50
C GLU A 128 -6.33 8.12 4.26
N GLN A 129 -5.22 7.38 4.04
CA GLN A 129 -4.35 7.51 2.87
C GLN A 129 -4.87 6.61 1.73
N PHE A 130 -6.10 6.89 1.29
CA PHE A 130 -6.85 6.00 0.40
C PHE A 130 -6.21 5.81 -0.98
N SER A 131 -5.60 6.86 -1.54
CA SER A 131 -4.94 6.77 -2.85
C SER A 131 -3.69 5.89 -2.81
N GLU A 132 -2.91 5.99 -1.74
CA GLU A 132 -1.73 5.17 -1.49
C GLU A 132 -2.13 3.72 -1.22
N ALA A 133 -3.18 3.50 -0.42
CA ALA A 133 -3.73 2.17 -0.16
C ALA A 133 -4.18 1.49 -1.46
N LEU A 134 -4.92 2.19 -2.33
CA LEU A 134 -5.34 1.69 -3.64
C LEU A 134 -4.15 1.32 -4.53
N SER A 135 -3.15 2.20 -4.59
CA SER A 135 -1.93 1.96 -5.38
C SER A 135 -1.23 0.69 -4.91
N LEU A 136 -1.10 0.50 -3.60
CA LEU A 136 -0.41 -0.65 -3.01
C LEU A 136 -1.22 -1.94 -3.18
N LEU A 137 -2.50 -1.96 -2.80
CA LEU A 137 -3.37 -3.13 -2.89
C LEU A 137 -3.60 -3.58 -4.34
N SER A 138 -3.51 -2.67 -5.31
CA SER A 138 -3.60 -3.01 -6.73
C SER A 138 -2.39 -3.80 -7.25
N THR A 139 -1.27 -3.83 -6.52
CA THR A 139 -0.08 -4.62 -6.89
C THR A 139 -0.17 -6.08 -6.48
N LEU A 140 -1.14 -6.43 -5.62
CA LEU A 140 -1.36 -7.81 -5.18
C LEU A 140 -1.80 -8.68 -6.36
N SER A 141 -1.45 -9.98 -6.30
CA SER A 141 -1.95 -10.97 -7.26
C SER A 141 -3.47 -11.12 -7.18
N ASP A 142 -4.06 -11.69 -8.22
CA ASP A 142 -5.51 -11.91 -8.26
C ASP A 142 -6.00 -12.80 -7.11
N GLU A 143 -5.18 -13.75 -6.65
CA GLU A 143 -5.50 -14.59 -5.50
C GLU A 143 -5.70 -13.74 -4.23
N TRP A 144 -4.79 -12.81 -3.96
CA TRP A 144 -4.86 -11.93 -2.80
C TRP A 144 -5.92 -10.84 -2.94
N ARG A 145 -6.04 -10.25 -4.12
CA ARG A 145 -7.06 -9.23 -4.39
C ARG A 145 -8.49 -9.76 -4.26
N ASN A 146 -8.71 -11.06 -4.53
CA ASN A 146 -10.02 -11.68 -4.39
C ASN A 146 -10.39 -12.08 -2.95
N LYS A 147 -9.50 -11.91 -1.96
CA LYS A 147 -9.85 -12.07 -0.55
C LYS A 147 -10.88 -11.01 -0.14
N GLY A 148 -11.91 -11.42 0.62
CA GLY A 148 -13.03 -10.55 0.97
C GLY A 148 -12.61 -9.29 1.74
N GLU A 149 -11.66 -9.41 2.65
CA GLU A 149 -11.09 -8.27 3.40
C GLU A 149 -10.38 -7.26 2.49
N VAL A 150 -9.65 -7.72 1.46
CA VAL A 150 -9.01 -6.84 0.48
C VAL A 150 -10.06 -6.13 -0.36
N LYS A 151 -11.08 -6.84 -0.83
CA LYS A 151 -12.20 -6.26 -1.58
C LYS A 151 -12.97 -5.22 -0.77
N LEU A 152 -13.22 -5.46 0.52
CA LEU A 152 -13.86 -4.47 1.40
C LEU A 152 -13.02 -3.20 1.53
N THR A 153 -11.71 -3.36 1.77
CA THR A 153 -10.81 -2.21 1.88
C THR A 153 -10.70 -1.45 0.56
N LEU A 154 -10.58 -2.16 -0.58
CA LEU A 154 -10.59 -1.53 -1.91
C LEU A 154 -11.90 -0.78 -2.16
N ALA A 155 -13.05 -1.39 -1.87
CA ALA A 155 -14.35 -0.74 -2.03
C ALA A 155 -14.48 0.53 -1.17
N ARG A 156 -14.02 0.48 0.08
CA ARG A 156 -13.96 1.66 0.97
C ARG A 156 -13.08 2.76 0.35
N CYS A 157 -11.86 2.42 -0.04
CA CYS A 157 -10.94 3.38 -0.64
C CYS A 157 -11.49 3.98 -1.95
N TYR A 158 -12.15 3.18 -2.79
CA TYR A 158 -12.79 3.67 -4.01
C TYR A 158 -13.94 4.65 -3.70
N LEU A 159 -14.78 4.38 -2.70
CA LEU A 159 -15.85 5.31 -2.29
C LEU A 159 -15.28 6.62 -1.76
N GLU A 160 -14.21 6.58 -0.95
CA GLU A 160 -13.56 7.79 -0.42
C GLU A 160 -12.88 8.63 -1.49
N THR A 161 -12.37 8.00 -2.55
CA THR A 161 -11.75 8.68 -3.68
C THR A 161 -12.73 9.01 -4.81
N GLY A 162 -14.02 8.68 -4.66
CA GLY A 162 -15.08 8.99 -5.63
C GLY A 162 -15.17 8.02 -6.82
N ALA A 163 -14.42 6.93 -6.82
CA ALA A 163 -14.47 5.91 -7.88
C ALA A 163 -15.64 4.92 -7.66
N VAL A 164 -16.86 5.42 -7.79
CA VAL A 164 -18.11 4.73 -7.39
C VAL A 164 -18.33 3.43 -8.17
N GLU A 165 -18.04 3.38 -9.47
CA GLU A 165 -18.17 2.20 -10.33
C GLU A 165 -17.17 1.10 -9.94
N ALA A 166 -15.94 1.49 -9.58
CA ALA A 166 -14.93 0.55 -9.10
C ALA A 166 -15.35 -0.06 -7.74
N ALA A 167 -15.85 0.76 -6.83
CA ALA A 167 -16.40 0.29 -5.55
C ALA A 167 -17.58 -0.67 -5.76
N GLN A 168 -18.48 -0.37 -6.68
CA GLN A 168 -19.59 -1.25 -7.02
C GLN A 168 -19.10 -2.61 -7.53
N THR A 169 -18.06 -2.62 -8.37
CA THR A 169 -17.48 -3.85 -8.93
C THR A 169 -16.90 -4.74 -7.83
N GLU A 170 -16.15 -4.17 -6.89
CA GLU A 170 -15.62 -4.93 -5.76
C GLU A 170 -16.72 -5.50 -4.85
N LEU A 171 -17.78 -4.72 -4.57
CA LEU A 171 -18.89 -5.15 -3.72
C LEU A 171 -19.82 -6.16 -4.40
N ALA A 172 -19.97 -6.13 -5.73
CA ALA A 172 -20.88 -7.02 -6.45
C ALA A 172 -20.48 -8.50 -6.34
N ASN A 173 -19.19 -8.80 -6.23
CA ASN A 173 -18.62 -10.16 -6.19
C ASN A 173 -18.08 -10.51 -4.80
N MET A 174 -18.70 -10.00 -3.74
CA MET A 174 -18.27 -10.24 -2.36
C MET A 174 -18.64 -11.64 -1.90
N PRO A 175 -17.71 -12.43 -1.31
CA PRO A 175 -18.02 -13.71 -0.70
C PRO A 175 -19.09 -13.58 0.41
N LEU A 176 -19.98 -14.58 0.55
CA LEU A 176 -21.12 -14.52 1.47
C LEU A 176 -20.71 -14.27 2.93
N GLU A 177 -19.59 -14.80 3.36
CA GLU A 177 -19.04 -14.64 4.71
C GLU A 177 -18.68 -13.18 5.05
N TYR A 178 -18.40 -12.36 4.05
CA TYR A 178 -18.07 -10.93 4.20
C TYR A 178 -19.26 -10.00 3.99
N GLN A 179 -20.46 -10.50 3.66
CA GLN A 179 -21.65 -9.68 3.38
C GLN A 179 -22.37 -9.17 4.63
N GLN A 180 -21.67 -8.98 5.73
CA GLN A 180 -22.18 -8.43 6.98
C GLN A 180 -21.31 -7.24 7.43
N GLY A 181 -21.69 -6.58 8.52
CA GLY A 181 -20.89 -5.51 9.10
C GLY A 181 -20.54 -4.40 8.11
N GLU A 182 -19.24 -4.21 7.85
CA GLU A 182 -18.71 -3.17 6.96
C GLU A 182 -19.31 -3.21 5.55
N TYR A 183 -19.50 -4.40 4.98
CA TYR A 183 -20.11 -4.54 3.65
C TYR A 183 -21.46 -3.82 3.55
N LYS A 184 -22.35 -4.01 4.53
CA LYS A 184 -23.66 -3.33 4.54
C LYS A 184 -23.52 -1.82 4.62
N THR A 185 -22.56 -1.35 5.37
CA THR A 185 -22.26 0.09 5.47
C THR A 185 -21.77 0.63 4.12
N LEU A 186 -20.87 -0.09 3.44
CA LEU A 186 -20.37 0.30 2.13
C LEU A 186 -21.45 0.27 1.05
N ILE A 187 -22.34 -0.73 1.05
CA ILE A 187 -23.51 -0.78 0.14
C ILE A 187 -24.43 0.44 0.38
N ALA A 188 -24.73 0.77 1.64
CA ALA A 188 -25.56 1.93 1.93
C ALA A 188 -24.91 3.24 1.46
N ARG A 189 -23.60 3.38 1.66
CA ARG A 189 -22.83 4.52 1.15
C ARG A 189 -22.79 4.58 -0.37
N LEU A 190 -22.60 3.44 -1.04
CA LEU A 190 -22.66 3.34 -2.51
C LEU A 190 -24.01 3.82 -3.04
N GLU A 191 -25.11 3.41 -2.43
CA GLU A 191 -26.46 3.85 -2.84
C GLU A 191 -26.66 5.36 -2.61
N LEU A 192 -26.14 5.91 -1.50
CA LEU A 192 -26.15 7.37 -1.26
C LEU A 192 -25.37 8.13 -2.32
N HIS A 193 -24.17 7.65 -2.71
CA HIS A 193 -23.39 8.26 -3.80
C HIS A 193 -24.14 8.24 -5.14
N LYS A 194 -24.79 7.11 -5.46
CA LYS A 194 -25.59 7.00 -6.69
C LYS A 194 -26.81 7.94 -6.69
N GLN A 195 -27.49 8.07 -5.55
CA GLN A 195 -28.60 9.01 -5.42
C GLN A 195 -28.14 10.46 -5.54
N ALA A 196 -27.01 10.83 -4.91
CA ALA A 196 -26.45 12.15 -5.03
C ALA A 196 -25.99 12.46 -6.46
N ALA A 197 -25.35 11.49 -7.13
CA ALA A 197 -24.91 11.62 -8.53
C ALA A 197 -26.06 11.85 -9.53
N ASN A 198 -27.27 11.42 -9.19
CA ASN A 198 -28.48 11.59 -9.98
C ASN A 198 -29.49 12.54 -9.30
N SER A 199 -28.99 13.58 -8.62
CA SER A 199 -29.89 14.55 -7.99
C SER A 199 -30.71 15.30 -9.04
N PRO A 200 -31.93 15.78 -8.71
CA PRO A 200 -32.76 16.55 -9.64
C PRO A 200 -32.05 17.77 -10.21
N GLU A 201 -31.18 18.40 -9.39
CA GLU A 201 -30.39 19.56 -9.79
C GLU A 201 -29.38 19.22 -10.88
N ILE A 202 -28.67 18.09 -10.74
CA ILE A 202 -27.72 17.62 -11.75
C ILE A 202 -28.44 17.26 -13.04
N ILE A 203 -29.55 16.52 -12.94
CA ILE A 203 -30.37 16.16 -14.12
C ILE A 203 -30.86 17.41 -14.84
N ALA A 204 -31.32 18.42 -14.13
CA ALA A 204 -31.75 19.68 -14.75
C ALA A 204 -30.61 20.39 -15.47
N LEU A 205 -29.42 20.50 -14.83
CA LEU A 205 -28.24 21.13 -15.45
C LEU A 205 -27.72 20.30 -16.65
N GLU A 206 -27.79 18.97 -16.61
CA GLU A 206 -27.42 18.12 -17.76
C GLU A 206 -28.39 18.35 -18.93
N GLN A 207 -29.69 18.53 -18.66
CA GLN A 207 -30.69 18.86 -19.69
C GLN A 207 -30.46 20.27 -20.26
N GLU A 208 -30.16 21.25 -19.41
CA GLU A 208 -29.81 22.61 -19.86
C GLU A 208 -28.54 22.57 -20.73
N TRP A 209 -27.51 21.86 -20.27
CA TRP A 209 -26.26 21.68 -21.04
C TRP A 209 -26.50 21.04 -22.40
N ASN A 210 -27.33 19.99 -22.45
CA ASN A 210 -27.67 19.33 -23.71
C ASN A 210 -28.45 20.26 -24.68
N SER A 211 -29.22 21.21 -24.14
CA SER A 211 -29.98 22.19 -24.92
C SER A 211 -29.11 23.36 -25.42
N ASP A 212 -28.11 23.77 -24.62
CA ASP A 212 -27.18 24.83 -24.97
C ASP A 212 -25.73 24.49 -24.62
N PRO A 213 -25.07 23.59 -25.39
CA PRO A 213 -23.70 23.16 -25.12
C PRO A 213 -22.62 24.23 -25.33
N GLN A 214 -23.03 25.43 -25.81
CA GLN A 214 -22.14 26.56 -26.01
C GLN A 214 -22.20 27.58 -24.88
N ASN A 215 -22.93 27.31 -23.80
CA ASN A 215 -23.06 28.20 -22.67
C ASN A 215 -22.01 27.85 -21.57
N PRO A 216 -20.96 28.67 -21.43
CA PRO A 216 -19.90 28.39 -20.48
C PRO A 216 -20.35 28.50 -19.01
N ASN A 217 -21.43 29.27 -18.70
CA ASN A 217 -21.96 29.38 -17.35
C ASN A 217 -22.57 28.06 -16.91
N ILE A 218 -23.35 27.39 -17.78
CA ILE A 218 -23.92 26.07 -17.51
C ILE A 218 -22.79 25.06 -17.28
N ALA A 219 -21.74 25.12 -18.11
CA ALA A 219 -20.58 24.22 -17.93
C ALA A 219 -19.90 24.39 -16.55
N ILE A 220 -19.77 25.62 -16.07
CA ILE A 220 -19.18 25.90 -14.74
C ILE A 220 -20.07 25.36 -13.63
N GLU A 221 -21.38 25.63 -13.66
CA GLU A 221 -22.31 25.17 -12.64
C GLU A 221 -22.42 23.65 -12.63
N LEU A 222 -22.53 23.02 -13.78
CA LEU A 222 -22.57 21.58 -13.92
C LEU A 222 -21.27 20.93 -13.41
N ALA A 223 -20.10 21.49 -13.74
CA ALA A 223 -18.83 21.01 -13.26
C ALA A 223 -18.67 21.14 -11.73
N LYS A 224 -19.16 22.20 -11.13
CA LYS A 224 -19.20 22.37 -9.65
C LYS A 224 -20.10 21.31 -9.02
N GLN A 225 -21.27 21.03 -9.58
CA GLN A 225 -22.17 19.99 -9.07
C GLN A 225 -21.56 18.59 -9.23
N TYR A 226 -20.95 18.29 -10.36
CA TYR A 226 -20.21 17.04 -10.54
C TYR A 226 -19.10 16.87 -9.49
N HIS A 227 -18.31 17.92 -9.25
CA HIS A 227 -17.27 17.88 -8.22
C HIS A 227 -17.85 17.66 -6.81
N HIS A 228 -18.98 18.30 -6.50
CA HIS A 228 -19.66 18.14 -5.20
C HIS A 228 -20.07 16.68 -4.92
N VAL A 229 -20.49 15.95 -5.97
CA VAL A 229 -20.88 14.53 -5.87
C VAL A 229 -19.76 13.56 -6.23
N LYS A 230 -18.49 14.03 -6.31
CA LYS A 230 -17.30 13.24 -6.60
C LYS A 230 -17.25 12.66 -8.04
N ARG A 231 -18.00 13.22 -8.97
CA ARG A 231 -17.89 12.96 -10.42
C ARG A 231 -16.79 13.85 -11.04
N ASP A 232 -15.57 13.78 -10.46
CA ASP A 232 -14.48 14.72 -10.75
C ASP A 232 -13.93 14.58 -12.17
N GLU A 233 -13.94 13.38 -12.73
CA GLU A 233 -13.51 13.15 -14.12
C GLU A 233 -14.43 13.86 -15.10
N GLU A 234 -15.74 13.80 -14.90
CA GLU A 234 -16.74 14.47 -15.71
C GLU A 234 -16.63 16.00 -15.56
N ALA A 235 -16.46 16.47 -14.32
CA ALA A 235 -16.24 17.90 -14.05
C ALA A 235 -15.01 18.44 -14.79
N LEU A 236 -13.87 17.77 -14.65
CA LEU A 236 -12.61 18.19 -15.27
C LEU A 236 -12.66 18.03 -16.80
N SER A 237 -13.28 16.97 -17.31
CA SER A 237 -13.45 16.76 -18.75
C SER A 237 -14.30 17.86 -19.39
N LEU A 238 -15.40 18.23 -18.74
CA LEU A 238 -16.29 19.29 -19.19
C LEU A 238 -15.55 20.63 -19.29
N LEU A 239 -14.88 21.05 -18.22
CA LEU A 239 -14.12 22.30 -18.18
C LEU A 239 -12.93 22.28 -19.15
N TRP A 240 -12.26 21.12 -19.28
CA TRP A 240 -11.16 20.96 -20.21
C TRP A 240 -11.57 21.15 -21.67
N SER A 241 -12.78 20.76 -22.05
CA SER A 241 -13.32 20.97 -23.42
C SER A 241 -13.36 22.44 -23.81
N TRP A 242 -13.45 23.35 -22.85
CA TRP A 242 -13.39 24.80 -23.01
C TRP A 242 -11.96 25.32 -22.95
N LEU A 243 -11.19 24.92 -21.96
CA LEU A 243 -9.82 25.41 -21.76
C LEU A 243 -8.91 25.08 -22.95
N SER A 244 -9.09 23.90 -23.55
CA SER A 244 -8.32 23.47 -24.72
C SER A 244 -8.55 24.35 -25.93
N LYS A 245 -9.67 25.10 -26.00
CA LYS A 245 -10.01 26.03 -27.10
C LYS A 245 -9.61 27.47 -26.75
N ASN A 246 -9.88 27.91 -25.52
CA ASN A 246 -9.58 29.28 -25.08
C ASN A 246 -9.42 29.35 -23.56
N LEU A 247 -8.22 29.69 -23.09
CA LEU A 247 -7.88 29.81 -21.67
C LEU A 247 -8.59 31.00 -20.99
N ASN A 248 -9.04 31.99 -21.70
CA ASN A 248 -9.65 33.22 -21.17
C ASN A 248 -11.18 33.23 -21.28
N THR A 249 -11.81 32.10 -21.57
CA THR A 249 -13.27 32.02 -21.60
C THR A 249 -13.87 32.51 -20.29
N LEU A 250 -14.87 33.42 -20.37
CA LEU A 250 -15.46 34.12 -19.21
C LEU A 250 -14.41 34.80 -18.33
N ASP A 251 -13.51 35.58 -18.92
CA ASP A 251 -12.46 36.31 -18.19
C ASP A 251 -11.59 35.38 -17.30
N GLY A 252 -11.47 34.10 -17.67
CA GLY A 252 -10.70 33.09 -16.95
C GLY A 252 -11.45 32.33 -15.84
N GLU A 253 -12.76 32.50 -15.73
CA GLU A 253 -13.55 31.85 -14.66
C GLU A 253 -13.57 30.33 -14.81
N ILE A 254 -13.63 29.81 -16.04
CA ILE A 254 -13.49 28.35 -16.31
C ILE A 254 -12.14 27.84 -15.82
N LYS A 255 -11.05 28.57 -16.09
CA LYS A 255 -9.71 28.21 -15.63
C LYS A 255 -9.63 28.21 -14.11
N LYS A 256 -10.23 29.19 -13.47
CA LYS A 256 -10.29 29.30 -12.01
C LYS A 256 -11.00 28.09 -11.40
N THR A 257 -12.21 27.78 -11.86
CA THR A 257 -12.99 26.62 -11.38
C THR A 257 -12.24 25.31 -11.60
N PHE A 258 -11.61 25.15 -12.75
CA PHE A 258 -10.78 23.98 -13.03
C PHE A 258 -9.59 23.84 -12.06
N MET A 259 -8.89 24.93 -11.78
CA MET A 259 -7.79 24.96 -10.81
C MET A 259 -8.26 24.70 -9.38
N ASP A 260 -9.43 25.21 -9.00
CA ASP A 260 -10.03 24.97 -7.68
C ASP A 260 -10.31 23.47 -7.48
N ILE A 261 -10.90 22.82 -8.47
CA ILE A 261 -11.13 21.36 -8.44
C ILE A 261 -9.80 20.58 -8.34
N LEU A 262 -8.80 20.93 -9.16
CA LEU A 262 -7.47 20.28 -9.08
C LEU A 262 -6.81 20.47 -7.71
N THR A 263 -7.03 21.63 -7.08
CA THR A 263 -6.47 21.91 -5.75
C THR A 263 -7.18 21.10 -4.67
N ALA A 264 -8.51 20.99 -4.75
CA ALA A 264 -9.32 20.19 -3.84
C ALA A 264 -8.98 18.69 -3.90
N LEU A 265 -8.66 18.17 -5.09
CA LEU A 265 -8.20 16.78 -5.26
C LEU A 265 -6.82 16.49 -4.65
N GLY A 266 -6.00 17.53 -4.44
CA GLY A 266 -4.66 17.39 -3.86
C GLY A 266 -3.56 17.03 -4.86
N GLN A 267 -2.30 17.03 -4.37
CA GLN A 267 -1.12 16.83 -5.23
C GLN A 267 -0.89 15.36 -5.64
N GLY A 268 -1.30 14.42 -4.80
CA GLY A 268 -1.11 12.97 -5.04
C GLY A 268 -2.16 12.33 -5.95
N HIS A 269 -3.28 13.02 -6.21
CA HIS A 269 -4.41 12.43 -6.91
C HIS A 269 -4.09 12.15 -8.40
N PRO A 270 -4.24 10.91 -8.91
CA PRO A 270 -3.84 10.53 -10.26
C PRO A 270 -4.53 11.36 -11.36
N LEU A 271 -5.85 11.54 -11.24
CA LEU A 271 -6.65 12.33 -12.16
C LEU A 271 -6.18 13.81 -12.19
N ALA A 272 -5.95 14.40 -11.02
CA ALA A 272 -5.46 15.76 -10.91
C ALA A 272 -4.08 15.92 -11.57
N ASN A 273 -3.19 14.95 -11.37
CA ASN A 273 -1.85 14.95 -11.98
C ASN A 273 -1.93 14.82 -13.51
N GLN A 274 -2.86 14.02 -14.04
CA GLN A 274 -3.10 13.91 -15.47
C GLN A 274 -3.53 15.26 -16.07
N TYR A 275 -4.50 15.95 -15.45
CA TYR A 275 -5.00 17.23 -15.96
C TYR A 275 -4.02 18.38 -15.74
N ARG A 276 -3.20 18.36 -14.65
CA ARG A 276 -2.09 19.31 -14.49
C ARG A 276 -1.06 19.18 -15.62
N LYS A 277 -0.70 17.95 -16.02
CA LYS A 277 0.20 17.72 -17.18
C LYS A 277 -0.39 18.25 -18.46
N LYS A 278 -1.69 17.99 -18.73
CA LYS A 278 -2.41 18.53 -19.89
C LYS A 278 -2.40 20.06 -19.91
N LEU A 279 -2.70 20.68 -18.78
CA LEU A 279 -2.72 22.15 -18.66
C LEU A 279 -1.33 22.75 -18.88
N TYR A 280 -0.28 22.12 -18.31
CA TYR A 280 1.10 22.55 -18.50
C TYR A 280 1.49 22.51 -19.98
N SER A 281 1.16 21.43 -20.69
CA SER A 281 1.41 21.30 -22.14
C SER A 281 0.62 22.30 -23.02
N LEU A 282 -0.44 22.91 -22.50
CA LEU A 282 -1.21 23.93 -23.20
C LEU A 282 -0.64 25.33 -22.98
N LEU A 283 0.11 25.53 -21.89
CA LEU A 283 0.69 26.83 -21.50
C LEU A 283 2.10 27.05 -22.05
N TYR A 284 2.79 25.95 -22.39
CA TYR A 284 4.17 25.92 -22.88
C TYR A 284 4.30 25.07 -24.17
#